data_c0c609a8a313513ddc5eaa488c2847af
#
_entry.id   c0c609a8a313513ddc5eaa488c2847af
#
_cell.length_a   1.000
_cell.length_b   1.000
_cell.length_c   1.000
_cell.angle_alpha   90.00
_cell.angle_beta   90.00
_cell.angle_gamma   90.00
#
_symmetry.space_group_name_H-M   'P 1'
#
loop_
_entity.id
_entity.type
_entity.pdbx_description
1 polymer ?
#
loop_
_entity_poly.entity_id
_entity_poly.type
_entity_poly.pdbx_seq_one_letter_code
_entity_poly.pdbx_strand_id
1 'polypeptide(L)'
;MKDIYIFAIESSCDETSASIVKNGKVDIATTINTQIDTHKLYGGVVPEVASRLHLENITLVIDETIKKSGMKMEDMDAIAVTYSPGLLGSLLVGVEAAKTLSLVYNKPFIKVNHMMGHILANNIGQDLEYPLISLVISGGHTDLIYMENEGTFKYIGRTLDDAVGECFDKVARILDMPYPGGPNVEKLAKEGKCTIHMPKILDDGSYNFSFSGIKSHVNNLVHNMKQRKEEINKPDIACSFQTCVANSLVEKSLAAIKKYNVKNFTIAGGVASNSYIRESLINMCKENNIKIFIPDKKYCTDNATMIGAAAYVLYKKGMFSDLNVNASSHEELSLEEL
;
A
#
# COMPACT_ATOMS: atom_id res chain seq x y z
N MET A 1 -14.45 -10.95 26.11
CA MET A 1 -13.01 -10.68 26.10
C MET A 1 -12.80 -9.21 26.39
N LYS A 2 -11.70 -8.81 27.04
CA LYS A 2 -11.35 -7.41 27.22
C LYS A 2 -11.06 -6.78 25.84
N ASP A 3 -11.51 -5.55 25.63
CA ASP A 3 -11.13 -4.79 24.45
C ASP A 3 -9.62 -4.44 24.50
N ILE A 4 -8.97 -4.56 23.35
CA ILE A 4 -7.53 -4.27 23.18
C ILE A 4 -7.37 -3.02 22.34
N TYR A 5 -6.64 -2.04 22.84
CA TYR A 5 -6.36 -0.76 22.19
C TYR A 5 -4.88 -0.69 21.84
N ILE A 6 -4.58 -0.51 20.57
CA ILE A 6 -3.21 -0.39 20.06
C ILE A 6 -3.01 1.01 19.53
N PHE A 7 -1.99 1.70 20.05
CA PHE A 7 -1.48 2.93 19.47
C PHE A 7 -0.46 2.59 18.39
N ALA A 8 -0.70 3.02 17.17
CA ALA A 8 0.13 2.70 16.02
C ALA A 8 0.71 3.96 15.37
N ILE A 9 1.93 3.83 14.82
CA ILE A 9 2.64 4.88 14.08
C ILE A 9 3.05 4.34 12.71
N GLU A 10 2.87 5.19 11.68
CA GLU A 10 3.32 4.96 10.31
C GLU A 10 4.15 6.17 9.84
N SER A 11 5.35 5.91 9.33
CA SER A 11 6.25 6.94 8.80
C SER A 11 7.18 6.40 7.70
N SER A 12 6.79 5.36 6.98
CA SER A 12 7.69 4.63 6.07
C SER A 12 8.04 5.39 4.78
N CYS A 13 7.22 6.36 4.36
CA CYS A 13 7.41 7.08 3.09
C CYS A 13 7.17 8.59 3.25
N ASP A 14 6.02 9.11 2.85
CA ASP A 14 5.69 10.54 2.84
C ASP A 14 4.41 10.87 3.65
N GLU A 15 3.88 9.94 4.40
CA GLU A 15 2.80 10.15 5.38
C GLU A 15 3.32 9.95 6.81
N THR A 16 3.17 11.00 7.65
CA THR A 16 3.30 10.88 9.10
C THR A 16 1.93 10.59 9.68
N SER A 17 1.72 9.41 10.23
CA SER A 17 0.41 9.03 10.77
C SER A 17 0.51 8.38 12.14
N ALA A 18 -0.50 8.64 12.97
CA ALA A 18 -0.75 7.92 14.21
C ALA A 18 -2.23 7.51 14.30
N SER A 19 -2.50 6.38 14.93
CA SER A 19 -3.86 5.86 15.07
C SER A 19 -4.04 5.10 16.38
N ILE A 20 -5.27 5.07 16.90
CA ILE A 20 -5.71 4.15 17.94
C ILE A 20 -6.69 3.17 17.33
N VAL A 21 -6.32 1.90 17.34
CA VAL A 21 -7.12 0.82 16.76
C VAL A 21 -7.60 -0.13 17.86
N LYS A 22 -8.91 -0.35 17.90
CA LYS A 22 -9.54 -1.27 18.84
C LYS A 22 -9.74 -2.62 18.19
N ASN A 23 -9.23 -3.69 18.83
CA ASN A 23 -9.38 -5.09 18.40
C ASN A 23 -8.98 -5.36 16.95
N GLY A 24 -8.06 -4.55 16.39
CA GLY A 24 -7.60 -4.66 15.00
C GLY A 24 -8.65 -4.35 13.93
N LYS A 25 -9.83 -3.83 14.30
CA LYS A 25 -10.98 -3.67 13.40
C LYS A 25 -11.63 -2.29 13.43
N VAL A 26 -11.51 -1.58 14.52
CA VAL A 26 -12.19 -0.30 14.71
C VAL A 26 -11.16 0.80 14.82
N ASP A 27 -11.20 1.71 13.88
CA ASP A 27 -10.45 2.97 13.91
C ASP A 27 -11.12 3.93 14.91
N ILE A 28 -10.52 4.12 16.07
CA ILE A 28 -11.02 5.03 17.10
C ILE A 28 -10.68 6.47 16.77
N ALA A 29 -9.43 6.71 16.37
CA ALA A 29 -8.95 8.01 15.96
C ALA A 29 -7.69 7.83 15.10
N THR A 30 -7.65 8.57 14.01
CA THR A 30 -6.48 8.61 13.12
C THR A 30 -6.16 10.05 12.75
N THR A 31 -4.87 10.37 12.77
CA THR A 31 -4.33 11.61 12.22
C THR A 31 -3.29 11.25 11.17
N ILE A 32 -3.38 11.91 10.02
CA ILE A 32 -2.43 11.76 8.91
C ILE A 32 -1.97 13.16 8.50
N ASN A 33 -0.67 13.35 8.45
CA ASN A 33 -0.02 14.51 7.86
C ASN A 33 0.73 14.04 6.61
N THR A 34 0.22 14.41 5.42
CA THR A 34 0.81 14.04 4.14
C THR A 34 1.79 15.10 3.66
N GLN A 35 2.87 14.67 3.05
CA GLN A 35 3.93 15.51 2.48
C GLN A 35 3.78 15.68 0.95
N ILE A 36 2.69 15.22 0.35
CA ILE A 36 2.45 15.22 -1.10
C ILE A 36 2.69 16.60 -1.71
N ASP A 37 2.22 17.68 -1.08
CA ASP A 37 2.36 19.03 -1.62
C ASP A 37 3.81 19.51 -1.66
N THR A 38 4.63 19.09 -0.70
CA THR A 38 6.07 19.34 -0.72
C THR A 38 6.76 18.52 -1.82
N HIS A 39 6.45 17.24 -1.91
CA HIS A 39 7.09 16.34 -2.89
C HIS A 39 6.67 16.61 -4.33
N LYS A 40 5.50 17.20 -4.58
CA LYS A 40 5.10 17.72 -5.91
C LYS A 40 6.13 18.69 -6.48
N LEU A 41 6.76 19.51 -5.66
CA LEU A 41 7.77 20.48 -6.09
C LEU A 41 9.03 19.82 -6.67
N TYR A 42 9.30 18.58 -6.25
CA TYR A 42 10.44 17.78 -6.70
C TYR A 42 10.06 16.75 -7.77
N GLY A 43 8.75 16.59 -8.05
CA GLY A 43 8.26 15.59 -9.00
C GLY A 43 8.33 14.15 -8.48
N GLY A 44 8.38 13.96 -7.16
CA GLY A 44 8.42 12.67 -6.48
C GLY A 44 9.03 12.78 -5.09
N VAL A 45 8.98 11.70 -4.31
CA VAL A 45 9.47 11.68 -2.93
C VAL A 45 10.98 11.82 -2.86
N VAL A 46 11.46 12.75 -2.03
CA VAL A 46 12.88 12.98 -1.72
C VAL A 46 13.14 12.48 -0.30
N PRO A 47 13.90 11.39 -0.10
CA PRO A 47 14.04 10.71 1.20
C PRO A 47 14.51 11.61 2.34
N GLU A 48 15.48 12.49 2.10
CA GLU A 48 16.01 13.40 3.12
C GLU A 48 14.97 14.44 3.54
N VAL A 49 14.20 14.97 2.59
CA VAL A 49 13.11 15.91 2.86
C VAL A 49 12.01 15.22 3.66
N ALA A 50 11.63 13.98 3.26
CA ALA A 50 10.64 13.19 3.95
C ALA A 50 11.01 12.97 5.42
N SER A 51 12.25 12.55 5.69
CA SER A 51 12.74 12.31 7.06
C SER A 51 12.66 13.55 7.95
N ARG A 52 13.03 14.72 7.43
CA ARG A 52 12.95 15.99 8.17
C ARG A 52 11.51 16.37 8.50
N LEU A 53 10.60 16.22 7.53
CA LEU A 53 9.19 16.52 7.74
C LEU A 53 8.53 15.55 8.73
N HIS A 54 8.93 14.28 8.75
CA HIS A 54 8.48 13.36 9.80
C HIS A 54 8.91 13.83 11.19
N LEU A 55 10.18 14.25 11.34
CA LEU A 55 10.69 14.74 12.63
C LEU A 55 9.94 15.97 13.12
N GLU A 56 9.57 16.89 12.22
CA GLU A 56 8.81 18.08 12.55
C GLU A 56 7.35 17.77 12.96
N ASN A 57 6.75 16.73 12.36
CA ASN A 57 5.32 16.47 12.50
C ASN A 57 4.96 15.36 13.50
N ILE A 58 5.87 14.46 13.84
CA ILE A 58 5.55 13.23 14.58
C ILE A 58 4.89 13.52 15.94
N THR A 59 5.39 14.48 16.70
CA THR A 59 4.84 14.83 18.01
C THR A 59 3.46 15.48 17.89
N LEU A 60 3.25 16.30 16.88
CA LEU A 60 1.96 16.95 16.63
C LEU A 60 0.89 15.92 16.24
N VAL A 61 1.24 14.96 15.37
CA VAL A 61 0.35 13.90 14.93
C VAL A 61 -0.03 12.96 16.08
N ILE A 62 0.93 12.61 16.95
CA ILE A 62 0.67 11.82 18.16
C ILE A 62 -0.30 12.54 19.09
N ASP A 63 -0.01 13.81 19.44
CA ASP A 63 -0.83 14.62 20.35
C ASP A 63 -2.26 14.81 19.80
N GLU A 64 -2.39 15.11 18.53
CA GLU A 64 -3.69 15.27 17.86
C GLU A 64 -4.51 13.97 17.86
N THR A 65 -3.87 12.83 17.64
CA THR A 65 -4.55 11.52 17.66
C THR A 65 -5.10 11.20 19.05
N ILE A 66 -4.32 11.43 20.10
CA ILE A 66 -4.76 11.25 21.49
C ILE A 66 -5.91 12.20 21.82
N LYS A 67 -5.81 13.48 21.45
CA LYS A 67 -6.89 14.45 21.66
C LYS A 67 -8.19 14.07 20.94
N LYS A 68 -8.09 13.66 19.68
CA LYS A 68 -9.25 13.20 18.90
C LYS A 68 -9.95 11.99 19.50
N SER A 69 -9.18 11.06 20.07
CA SER A 69 -9.73 9.84 20.66
C SER A 69 -10.45 10.06 21.99
N GLY A 70 -10.12 11.15 22.71
CA GLY A 70 -10.54 11.38 24.10
C GLY A 70 -9.94 10.38 25.10
N MET A 71 -9.00 9.54 24.67
CA MET A 71 -8.30 8.55 25.50
C MET A 71 -6.95 9.09 25.98
N LYS A 72 -6.30 8.34 26.85
CA LYS A 72 -4.93 8.62 27.32
C LYS A 72 -3.99 7.52 26.82
N MET A 73 -2.68 7.80 26.75
CA MET A 73 -1.69 6.81 26.34
C MET A 73 -1.62 5.62 27.32
N GLU A 74 -1.93 5.86 28.60
CA GLU A 74 -2.02 4.82 29.63
C GLU A 74 -3.11 3.79 29.34
N ASP A 75 -4.14 4.14 28.58
CA ASP A 75 -5.25 3.24 28.23
C ASP A 75 -4.88 2.24 27.13
N MET A 76 -3.74 2.43 26.44
CA MET A 76 -3.29 1.55 25.37
C MET A 76 -2.76 0.23 25.95
N ASP A 77 -3.01 -0.87 25.25
CA ASP A 77 -2.50 -2.20 25.59
C ASP A 77 -1.15 -2.49 24.90
N ALA A 78 -0.81 -1.82 23.81
CA ALA A 78 0.48 -1.90 23.12
C ALA A 78 0.76 -0.67 22.27
N ILE A 79 2.05 -0.47 21.94
CA ILE A 79 2.53 0.54 20.99
C ILE A 79 3.10 -0.19 19.78
N ALA A 80 2.66 0.17 18.58
CA ALA A 80 3.07 -0.44 17.33
C ALA A 80 3.67 0.57 16.35
N VAL A 81 4.55 0.12 15.49
CA VAL A 81 5.16 0.98 14.48
C VAL A 81 5.61 0.20 13.26
N THR A 82 5.54 0.84 12.11
CA THR A 82 6.18 0.33 10.91
C THR A 82 7.70 0.40 11.05
N TYR A 83 8.37 -0.76 10.92
CA TYR A 83 9.83 -0.83 10.99
C TYR A 83 10.48 -1.14 9.64
N SER A 84 9.75 -1.71 8.71
CA SER A 84 10.21 -2.17 7.38
C SER A 84 9.01 -2.55 6.48
N PRO A 85 9.19 -2.57 5.12
CA PRO A 85 10.16 -1.79 4.37
C PRO A 85 9.78 -0.30 4.31
N GLY A 86 10.72 0.54 3.86
CA GLY A 86 10.48 1.98 3.65
C GLY A 86 11.77 2.81 3.59
N LEU A 87 11.62 4.12 3.57
CA LEU A 87 12.73 5.06 3.60
C LEU A 87 13.38 5.04 4.98
N LEU A 88 14.64 4.61 5.06
CA LEU A 88 15.31 4.35 6.35
C LEU A 88 15.24 5.53 7.33
N GLY A 89 15.53 6.76 6.87
CA GLY A 89 15.47 7.94 7.72
C GLY A 89 14.05 8.26 8.23
N SER A 90 13.04 8.03 7.40
CA SER A 90 11.63 8.20 7.74
C SER A 90 11.17 7.16 8.75
N LEU A 91 11.49 5.87 8.52
CA LEU A 91 11.20 4.78 9.44
C LEU A 91 11.82 5.00 10.84
N LEU A 92 13.08 5.47 10.89
CA LEU A 92 13.78 5.74 12.15
C LEU A 92 13.02 6.75 13.02
N VAL A 93 12.42 7.78 12.46
CA VAL A 93 11.64 8.76 13.21
C VAL A 93 10.45 8.09 13.93
N GLY A 94 9.67 7.28 13.22
CA GLY A 94 8.53 6.55 13.81
C GLY A 94 8.97 5.52 14.83
N VAL A 95 10.01 4.74 14.51
CA VAL A 95 10.54 3.67 15.40
C VAL A 95 11.02 4.26 16.71
N GLU A 96 11.79 5.35 16.70
CA GLU A 96 12.29 5.97 17.94
C GLU A 96 11.17 6.64 18.75
N ALA A 97 10.18 7.25 18.08
CA ALA A 97 8.99 7.76 18.75
C ALA A 97 8.19 6.64 19.44
N ALA A 98 7.95 5.52 18.75
CA ALA A 98 7.21 4.39 19.33
C ALA A 98 7.96 3.70 20.47
N LYS A 99 9.29 3.53 20.37
CA LYS A 99 10.13 3.02 21.46
C LYS A 99 10.06 3.92 22.70
N THR A 100 10.14 5.24 22.49
CA THR A 100 10.04 6.21 23.56
C THR A 100 8.70 6.10 24.28
N LEU A 101 7.59 6.03 23.53
CA LEU A 101 6.26 5.85 24.12
C LEU A 101 6.14 4.51 24.87
N SER A 102 6.62 3.43 24.28
CA SER A 102 6.64 2.11 24.92
C SER A 102 7.39 2.13 26.26
N LEU A 103 8.57 2.73 26.29
CA LEU A 103 9.40 2.86 27.48
C LEU A 103 8.73 3.73 28.56
N VAL A 104 8.26 4.93 28.19
CA VAL A 104 7.69 5.91 29.14
C VAL A 104 6.40 5.39 29.76
N TYR A 105 5.54 4.76 28.97
CA TYR A 105 4.25 4.24 29.44
C TYR A 105 4.27 2.77 29.83
N ASN A 106 5.45 2.12 29.79
CA ASN A 106 5.63 0.71 30.10
C ASN A 106 4.63 -0.19 29.35
N LYS A 107 4.55 -0.02 28.04
CA LYS A 107 3.65 -0.78 27.17
C LYS A 107 4.44 -1.73 26.27
N PRO A 108 3.91 -2.94 25.95
CA PRO A 108 4.50 -3.82 24.96
C PRO A 108 4.76 -3.09 23.64
N PHE A 109 5.92 -3.36 23.03
CA PHE A 109 6.32 -2.81 21.74
C PHE A 109 6.14 -3.84 20.63
N ILE A 110 5.56 -3.44 19.50
CA ILE A 110 5.29 -4.32 18.35
C ILE A 110 5.84 -3.67 17.09
N LYS A 111 6.87 -4.30 16.51
CA LYS A 111 7.31 -3.98 15.15
C LYS A 111 6.35 -4.57 14.13
N VAL A 112 5.96 -3.80 13.13
CA VAL A 112 5.03 -4.23 12.08
C VAL A 112 5.67 -4.04 10.72
N ASN A 113 5.59 -5.06 9.87
CA ASN A 113 5.96 -4.92 8.47
C ASN A 113 4.88 -4.12 7.73
N HIS A 114 5.29 -3.12 6.95
CA HIS A 114 4.42 -2.23 6.19
C HIS A 114 3.46 -2.98 5.25
N MET A 115 3.97 -4.01 4.56
CA MET A 115 3.16 -4.83 3.65
C MET A 115 2.08 -5.62 4.40
N MET A 116 2.41 -6.12 5.61
CA MET A 116 1.43 -6.73 6.50
C MET A 116 0.33 -5.73 6.87
N GLY A 117 0.71 -4.47 7.13
CA GLY A 117 -0.22 -3.38 7.37
C GLY A 117 -1.22 -3.23 6.22
N HIS A 118 -0.74 -3.08 4.99
CA HIS A 118 -1.61 -2.95 3.82
C HIS A 118 -2.58 -4.13 3.66
N ILE A 119 -2.12 -5.36 3.81
CA ILE A 119 -2.96 -6.55 3.68
C ILE A 119 -4.04 -6.56 4.76
N LEU A 120 -3.65 -6.34 6.02
CA LEU A 120 -4.54 -6.42 7.17
C LEU A 120 -5.40 -5.17 7.39
N ALA A 121 -5.17 -4.07 6.63
CA ALA A 121 -6.12 -2.98 6.50
C ALA A 121 -7.52 -3.48 6.07
N ASN A 122 -7.56 -4.61 5.36
CA ASN A 122 -8.81 -5.27 4.98
C ASN A 122 -9.60 -5.85 6.17
N ASN A 123 -9.02 -5.96 7.36
CA ASN A 123 -9.75 -6.34 8.58
C ASN A 123 -10.55 -5.19 9.20
N ILE A 124 -10.31 -3.95 8.76
CA ILE A 124 -11.00 -2.80 9.34
C ILE A 124 -12.45 -2.79 8.89
N GLY A 125 -13.36 -2.92 9.85
CA GLY A 125 -14.81 -2.96 9.62
C GLY A 125 -15.36 -4.27 9.04
N GLN A 126 -14.53 -5.28 8.80
CA GLN A 126 -14.94 -6.58 8.26
C GLN A 126 -14.07 -7.73 8.77
N ASP A 127 -14.48 -8.95 8.52
CA ASP A 127 -13.74 -10.17 8.86
C ASP A 127 -13.20 -10.83 7.61
N LEU A 128 -11.88 -10.93 7.47
CA LEU A 128 -11.25 -11.70 6.41
C LEU A 128 -11.51 -13.19 6.59
N GLU A 129 -11.76 -13.88 5.48
CA GLU A 129 -11.93 -15.32 5.44
C GLU A 129 -10.74 -15.98 4.74
N TYR A 130 -10.24 -17.06 5.31
CA TYR A 130 -9.06 -17.78 4.83
C TYR A 130 -9.45 -19.18 4.32
N PRO A 131 -8.69 -19.80 3.39
CA PRO A 131 -7.53 -19.22 2.72
C PRO A 131 -7.93 -18.13 1.71
N LEU A 132 -6.99 -17.22 1.41
CA LEU A 132 -7.19 -16.15 0.44
C LEU A 132 -5.94 -15.87 -0.40
N ILE A 133 -6.13 -15.19 -1.53
CA ILE A 133 -5.07 -14.49 -2.27
C ILE A 133 -5.19 -12.99 -2.00
N SER A 134 -4.07 -12.34 -1.71
CA SER A 134 -3.97 -10.87 -1.60
C SER A 134 -3.15 -10.31 -2.76
N LEU A 135 -3.70 -9.33 -3.47
CA LEU A 135 -2.97 -8.51 -4.44
C LEU A 135 -2.61 -7.19 -3.76
N VAL A 136 -1.32 -6.98 -3.52
CA VAL A 136 -0.81 -5.73 -2.95
C VAL A 136 -0.21 -4.88 -4.05
N ILE A 137 -0.79 -3.70 -4.28
CA ILE A 137 -0.42 -2.78 -5.36
C ILE A 137 -0.22 -1.37 -4.81
N SER A 138 1.03 -0.93 -4.75
CA SER A 138 1.43 0.37 -4.20
C SER A 138 2.44 1.07 -5.11
N GLY A 139 2.98 2.19 -4.64
CA GLY A 139 4.09 2.89 -5.31
C GLY A 139 5.35 2.04 -5.43
N GLY A 140 5.66 1.24 -4.41
CA GLY A 140 6.88 0.42 -4.34
C GLY A 140 6.68 -1.08 -4.55
N HIS A 141 5.43 -1.58 -4.52
CA HIS A 141 5.16 -3.01 -4.51
C HIS A 141 4.08 -3.42 -5.50
N THR A 142 4.24 -4.61 -6.08
CA THR A 142 3.20 -5.31 -6.83
C THR A 142 3.39 -6.79 -6.59
N ASP A 143 2.65 -7.31 -5.60
CA ASP A 143 2.85 -8.65 -5.07
C ASP A 143 1.53 -9.42 -5.04
N LEU A 144 1.59 -10.71 -5.39
CA LEU A 144 0.55 -11.70 -5.13
C LEU A 144 1.00 -12.57 -3.96
N ILE A 145 0.17 -12.63 -2.92
CA ILE A 145 0.47 -13.32 -1.67
C ILE A 145 -0.66 -14.30 -1.37
N TYR A 146 -0.31 -15.55 -1.12
CA TYR A 146 -1.22 -16.56 -0.60
C TYR A 146 -1.19 -16.54 0.92
N MET A 147 -2.38 -16.53 1.54
CA MET A 147 -2.56 -16.62 2.97
C MET A 147 -3.43 -17.82 3.31
N GLU A 148 -2.86 -18.82 3.95
CA GLU A 148 -3.59 -19.99 4.41
C GLU A 148 -4.44 -19.68 5.64
N ASN A 149 -3.89 -18.88 6.54
CA ASN A 149 -4.51 -18.43 7.79
C ASN A 149 -4.14 -16.97 8.08
N GLU A 150 -4.77 -16.38 9.09
CA GLU A 150 -4.42 -15.03 9.56
C GLU A 150 -2.95 -14.96 9.99
N GLY A 151 -2.21 -14.06 9.35
CA GLY A 151 -0.80 -13.81 9.65
C GLY A 151 0.16 -14.87 9.06
N THR A 152 -0.24 -15.64 8.05
CA THR A 152 0.67 -16.46 7.24
C THR A 152 0.77 -15.86 5.84
N PHE A 153 1.97 -15.59 5.36
CA PHE A 153 2.20 -14.91 4.10
C PHE A 153 3.16 -15.72 3.21
N LYS A 154 2.71 -16.09 2.03
CA LYS A 154 3.53 -16.76 1.02
C LYS A 154 3.50 -15.97 -0.27
N TYR A 155 4.62 -15.37 -0.65
CA TYR A 155 4.76 -14.74 -1.96
C TYR A 155 4.63 -15.79 -3.07
N ILE A 156 3.76 -15.55 -4.04
CA ILE A 156 3.53 -16.42 -5.19
C ILE A 156 3.84 -15.72 -6.50
N GLY A 157 3.84 -14.39 -6.52
CA GLY A 157 4.23 -13.55 -7.65
C GLY A 157 4.64 -12.17 -7.18
N ARG A 158 5.59 -11.54 -7.86
CA ARG A 158 6.15 -10.23 -7.54
C ARG A 158 6.46 -9.46 -8.81
N THR A 159 6.58 -8.14 -8.70
CA THR A 159 7.17 -7.40 -9.82
C THR A 159 8.67 -7.68 -9.93
N LEU A 160 9.15 -7.84 -11.16
CA LEU A 160 10.56 -8.07 -11.47
C LEU A 160 11.32 -6.75 -11.76
N ASP A 161 10.57 -5.65 -11.86
CA ASP A 161 11.11 -4.32 -12.18
C ASP A 161 10.27 -3.22 -11.51
N ASP A 162 9.75 -2.23 -12.25
CA ASP A 162 8.93 -1.15 -11.71
C ASP A 162 7.68 -1.73 -11.02
N ALA A 163 7.32 -1.23 -9.83
CA ALA A 163 6.01 -1.46 -9.26
C ALA A 163 4.91 -0.76 -10.10
N VAL A 164 3.68 -1.23 -10.00
CA VAL A 164 2.57 -0.68 -10.80
C VAL A 164 2.35 0.81 -10.54
N GLY A 165 2.40 1.26 -9.28
CA GLY A 165 2.25 2.68 -8.93
C GLY A 165 3.40 3.53 -9.47
N GLU A 166 4.63 3.05 -9.34
CA GLU A 166 5.81 3.70 -9.93
C GLU A 166 5.69 3.81 -11.46
N CYS A 167 5.15 2.78 -12.11
CA CYS A 167 4.89 2.79 -13.55
C CYS A 167 3.87 3.87 -13.92
N PHE A 168 2.78 4.02 -13.15
CA PHE A 168 1.81 5.10 -13.33
C PHE A 168 2.46 6.49 -13.20
N ASP A 169 3.31 6.70 -12.19
CA ASP A 169 4.00 7.97 -11.98
C ASP A 169 4.97 8.30 -13.13
N LYS A 170 5.70 7.29 -13.62
CA LYS A 170 6.61 7.43 -14.77
C LYS A 170 5.83 7.74 -16.07
N VAL A 171 4.70 7.06 -16.31
CA VAL A 171 3.84 7.33 -17.47
C VAL A 171 3.20 8.71 -17.38
N ALA A 172 2.76 9.12 -16.21
CA ALA A 172 2.26 10.48 -15.98
C ALA A 172 3.30 11.52 -16.40
N ARG A 173 4.56 11.34 -15.99
CA ARG A 173 5.68 12.23 -16.37
C ARG A 173 5.92 12.26 -17.88
N ILE A 174 5.84 11.10 -18.57
CA ILE A 174 5.95 11.03 -20.04
C ILE A 174 4.83 11.82 -20.72
N LEU A 175 3.65 11.86 -20.11
CA LEU A 175 2.48 12.60 -20.58
C LEU A 175 2.44 14.05 -20.09
N ASP A 176 3.52 14.56 -19.50
CA ASP A 176 3.66 15.91 -18.93
C ASP A 176 2.60 16.22 -17.85
N MET A 177 2.29 15.22 -16.99
CA MET A 177 1.35 15.36 -15.89
C MET A 177 2.09 15.51 -14.54
N PRO A 178 1.49 16.22 -13.57
CA PRO A 178 2.11 16.40 -12.26
C PRO A 178 2.09 15.13 -11.40
N TYR A 179 2.94 15.11 -10.37
CA TYR A 179 2.89 14.13 -9.29
C TYR A 179 1.72 14.44 -8.32
N PRO A 180 1.02 13.44 -7.73
CA PRO A 180 1.17 12.00 -7.98
C PRO A 180 0.55 11.57 -9.31
N GLY A 181 1.24 10.68 -10.03
CA GLY A 181 0.87 10.30 -11.38
C GLY A 181 -0.38 9.43 -11.45
N GLY A 182 -0.54 8.49 -10.54
CA GLY A 182 -1.66 7.55 -10.54
C GLY A 182 -3.04 8.20 -10.68
N PRO A 183 -3.45 9.09 -9.76
CA PRO A 183 -4.72 9.80 -9.84
C PRO A 183 -4.88 10.67 -11.10
N ASN A 184 -3.79 11.28 -11.57
CA ASN A 184 -3.81 12.12 -12.75
C ASN A 184 -4.00 11.30 -14.04
N VAL A 185 -3.32 10.16 -14.17
CA VAL A 185 -3.51 9.21 -15.28
C VAL A 185 -4.94 8.66 -15.26
N GLU A 186 -5.46 8.26 -14.09
CA GLU A 186 -6.84 7.79 -13.95
C GLU A 186 -7.86 8.84 -14.42
N LYS A 187 -7.69 10.09 -14.01
CA LYS A 187 -8.56 11.18 -14.43
C LYS A 187 -8.51 11.38 -15.94
N LEU A 188 -7.33 11.42 -16.52
CA LEU A 188 -7.14 11.61 -17.97
C LEU A 188 -7.70 10.43 -18.76
N ALA A 189 -7.52 9.20 -18.29
CA ALA A 189 -8.02 7.99 -18.94
C ALA A 189 -9.55 7.97 -19.10
N LYS A 190 -10.30 8.64 -18.21
CA LYS A 190 -11.76 8.75 -18.30
C LYS A 190 -12.24 9.59 -19.50
N GLU A 191 -11.38 10.45 -20.02
CA GLU A 191 -11.67 11.31 -21.18
C GLU A 191 -11.28 10.65 -22.50
N GLY A 192 -10.54 9.54 -22.44
CA GLY A 192 -9.98 8.84 -23.59
C GLY A 192 -10.74 7.60 -24.01
N LYS A 193 -10.35 7.07 -25.16
CA LYS A 193 -10.79 5.78 -25.69
C LYS A 193 -9.60 4.83 -25.75
N CYS A 194 -9.81 3.57 -25.41
CA CYS A 194 -8.76 2.55 -25.43
C CYS A 194 -8.52 2.05 -26.88
N THR A 195 -8.00 2.92 -27.73
CA THR A 195 -7.78 2.66 -29.17
C THR A 195 -6.35 2.32 -29.52
N ILE A 196 -5.41 2.55 -28.59
CA ILE A 196 -3.97 2.37 -28.85
C ILE A 196 -3.55 0.97 -28.42
N HIS A 197 -2.90 0.25 -29.31
CA HIS A 197 -2.38 -1.06 -29.02
C HIS A 197 -1.23 -0.96 -28.00
N MET A 198 -1.37 -1.70 -26.87
CA MET A 198 -0.33 -1.86 -25.86
C MET A 198 0.23 -3.27 -25.88
N PRO A 199 1.54 -3.44 -25.63
CA PRO A 199 2.14 -4.77 -25.57
C PRO A 199 1.59 -5.55 -24.39
N LYS A 200 1.50 -6.86 -24.50
CA LYS A 200 1.14 -7.73 -23.38
C LYS A 200 2.20 -7.63 -22.29
N ILE A 201 1.75 -7.48 -21.03
CA ILE A 201 2.63 -7.42 -19.88
C ILE A 201 3.00 -8.84 -19.48
N LEU A 202 4.29 -9.14 -19.39
CA LEU A 202 4.93 -10.40 -18.98
C LEU A 202 4.01 -11.65 -19.05
N ASP A 203 4.05 -12.36 -20.16
CA ASP A 203 3.23 -13.56 -20.43
C ASP A 203 4.10 -14.82 -20.48
N ASP A 204 4.74 -15.15 -19.37
CA ASP A 204 5.66 -16.29 -19.23
C ASP A 204 5.05 -17.47 -18.46
N GLY A 205 3.75 -17.39 -18.15
CA GLY A 205 3.04 -18.37 -17.33
C GLY A 205 3.30 -18.28 -15.82
N SER A 206 4.16 -17.35 -15.38
CA SER A 206 4.37 -17.06 -13.96
C SER A 206 3.32 -16.10 -13.42
N TYR A 207 3.26 -15.96 -12.09
CA TYR A 207 2.46 -14.93 -11.42
C TYR A 207 3.23 -13.62 -11.23
N ASN A 208 4.47 -13.52 -11.71
CA ASN A 208 5.27 -12.31 -11.63
C ASN A 208 4.75 -11.22 -12.57
N PHE A 209 5.05 -9.97 -12.22
CA PHE A 209 4.72 -8.79 -13.02
C PHE A 209 5.99 -8.14 -13.57
N SER A 210 5.84 -7.34 -14.62
CA SER A 210 6.93 -6.51 -15.17
C SER A 210 6.31 -5.33 -15.92
N PHE A 211 6.47 -4.12 -15.39
CA PHE A 211 5.84 -2.92 -15.95
C PHE A 211 6.83 -2.02 -16.71
N SER A 212 8.12 -2.32 -16.69
CA SER A 212 9.14 -1.53 -17.42
C SER A 212 8.94 -1.57 -18.94
N GLY A 213 8.43 -2.68 -19.47
CA GLY A 213 8.16 -2.86 -20.91
C GLY A 213 7.05 -1.93 -21.40
N ILE A 214 5.91 -1.87 -20.70
CA ILE A 214 4.79 -1.01 -21.09
C ILE A 214 5.14 0.47 -20.92
N LYS A 215 5.88 0.84 -19.87
CA LYS A 215 6.41 2.20 -19.69
C LYS A 215 7.29 2.61 -20.86
N SER A 216 8.23 1.75 -21.26
CA SER A 216 9.13 2.00 -22.39
C SER A 216 8.37 2.11 -23.71
N HIS A 217 7.33 1.31 -23.90
CA HIS A 217 6.44 1.40 -25.05
C HIS A 217 5.75 2.75 -25.13
N VAL A 218 5.14 3.24 -24.03
CA VAL A 218 4.48 4.56 -23.98
C VAL A 218 5.50 5.68 -24.26
N ASN A 219 6.70 5.59 -23.69
CA ASN A 219 7.76 6.58 -23.94
C ASN A 219 8.14 6.64 -25.43
N ASN A 220 8.36 5.48 -26.05
CA ASN A 220 8.71 5.40 -27.48
C ASN A 220 7.56 5.88 -28.37
N LEU A 221 6.31 5.56 -28.03
CA LEU A 221 5.14 6.01 -28.76
C LEU A 221 5.08 7.56 -28.76
N VAL A 222 5.13 8.16 -27.58
CA VAL A 222 5.09 9.64 -27.44
C VAL A 222 6.27 10.31 -28.12
N HIS A 223 7.49 9.73 -28.00
CA HIS A 223 8.68 10.23 -28.68
C HIS A 223 8.53 10.21 -30.20
N ASN A 224 8.09 9.10 -30.77
CA ASN A 224 7.89 8.93 -32.23
C ASN A 224 6.82 9.91 -32.75
N MET A 225 5.71 10.10 -32.02
CA MET A 225 4.66 11.07 -32.39
C MET A 225 5.24 12.50 -32.39
N LYS A 226 6.04 12.88 -31.36
CA LYS A 226 6.73 14.18 -31.31
C LYS A 226 7.66 14.37 -32.50
N GLN A 227 8.45 13.36 -32.89
CA GLN A 227 9.34 13.44 -34.05
C GLN A 227 8.60 13.61 -35.37
N ARG A 228 7.45 12.93 -35.52
CA ARG A 228 6.61 13.02 -36.72
C ARG A 228 5.71 14.24 -36.72
N LYS A 229 5.74 15.07 -35.65
CA LYS A 229 4.84 16.22 -35.44
C LYS A 229 3.36 15.82 -35.50
N GLU A 230 3.05 14.59 -35.08
CA GLU A 230 1.68 14.09 -34.93
C GLU A 230 1.06 14.62 -33.63
N GLU A 231 -0.26 14.77 -33.64
CA GLU A 231 -0.98 15.15 -32.42
C GLU A 231 -0.96 14.00 -31.42
N ILE A 232 -0.58 14.30 -30.18
CA ILE A 232 -0.52 13.32 -29.09
C ILE A 232 -1.85 13.33 -28.36
N ASN A 233 -2.68 12.33 -28.63
CA ASN A 233 -3.90 12.10 -27.88
C ASN A 233 -3.58 11.46 -26.52
N LYS A 234 -3.21 12.30 -25.54
CA LYS A 234 -2.84 11.86 -24.19
C LYS A 234 -3.96 11.08 -23.47
N PRO A 235 -5.26 11.47 -23.58
CA PRO A 235 -6.37 10.70 -23.02
C PRO A 235 -6.43 9.26 -23.53
N ASP A 236 -6.30 9.02 -24.84
CA ASP A 236 -6.36 7.68 -25.41
C ASP A 236 -5.14 6.81 -24.99
N ILE A 237 -3.96 7.44 -24.88
CA ILE A 237 -2.77 6.76 -24.35
C ILE A 237 -3.01 6.35 -22.89
N ALA A 238 -3.51 7.24 -22.05
CA ALA A 238 -3.78 6.98 -20.64
C ALA A 238 -4.85 5.87 -20.47
N CYS A 239 -5.93 5.90 -21.25
CA CYS A 239 -6.97 4.87 -21.27
C CYS A 239 -6.40 3.50 -21.65
N SER A 240 -5.66 3.43 -22.76
CA SER A 240 -5.10 2.19 -23.25
C SER A 240 -4.05 1.60 -22.30
N PHE A 241 -3.20 2.46 -21.73
CA PHE A 241 -2.22 2.09 -20.70
C PHE A 241 -2.89 1.50 -19.46
N GLN A 242 -3.82 2.24 -18.86
CA GLN A 242 -4.52 1.81 -17.64
C GLN A 242 -5.27 0.50 -17.85
N THR A 243 -5.93 0.33 -19.00
CA THR A 243 -6.64 -0.90 -19.35
C THR A 243 -5.69 -2.08 -19.49
N CYS A 244 -4.54 -1.90 -20.14
CA CYS A 244 -3.54 -2.95 -20.28
C CYS A 244 -2.99 -3.39 -18.91
N VAL A 245 -2.70 -2.44 -18.03
CA VAL A 245 -2.26 -2.73 -16.65
C VAL A 245 -3.34 -3.49 -15.88
N ALA A 246 -4.59 -3.00 -15.91
CA ALA A 246 -5.70 -3.65 -15.21
C ALA A 246 -5.93 -5.09 -15.68
N ASN A 247 -5.87 -5.32 -16.98
CA ASN A 247 -6.01 -6.66 -17.55
C ASN A 247 -4.93 -7.63 -17.04
N SER A 248 -3.66 -7.18 -16.98
CA SER A 248 -2.57 -8.00 -16.42
C SER A 248 -2.79 -8.35 -14.95
N LEU A 249 -3.23 -7.38 -14.14
CA LEU A 249 -3.53 -7.60 -12.73
C LEU A 249 -4.70 -8.61 -12.57
N VAL A 250 -5.74 -8.48 -13.37
CA VAL A 250 -6.92 -9.37 -13.38
C VAL A 250 -6.53 -10.79 -13.79
N GLU A 251 -5.83 -10.95 -14.92
CA GLU A 251 -5.45 -12.25 -15.46
C GLU A 251 -4.58 -13.05 -14.48
N LYS A 252 -3.54 -12.42 -13.92
CA LYS A 252 -2.63 -13.10 -12.99
C LYS A 252 -3.28 -13.40 -11.64
N SER A 253 -4.12 -12.49 -11.13
CA SER A 253 -4.89 -12.72 -9.90
C SER A 253 -5.84 -13.90 -10.06
N LEU A 254 -6.60 -13.95 -11.17
CA LEU A 254 -7.53 -15.04 -11.44
C LEU A 254 -6.80 -16.38 -11.62
N ALA A 255 -5.66 -16.37 -12.31
CA ALA A 255 -4.83 -17.58 -12.48
C ALA A 255 -4.34 -18.11 -11.12
N ALA A 256 -3.88 -17.22 -10.22
CA ALA A 256 -3.47 -17.57 -8.86
C ALA A 256 -4.63 -18.14 -8.05
N ILE A 257 -5.78 -17.46 -8.03
CA ILE A 257 -6.99 -17.90 -7.33
C ILE A 257 -7.41 -19.31 -7.76
N LYS A 258 -7.44 -19.57 -9.06
CA LYS A 258 -7.77 -20.90 -9.61
C LYS A 258 -6.74 -21.95 -9.22
N LYS A 259 -5.45 -21.64 -9.30
CA LYS A 259 -4.36 -22.57 -8.97
C LYS A 259 -4.36 -22.98 -7.51
N TYR A 260 -4.58 -22.03 -6.61
CA TYR A 260 -4.62 -22.27 -5.15
C TYR A 260 -6.01 -22.69 -4.66
N ASN A 261 -7.00 -22.74 -5.56
CA ASN A 261 -8.39 -23.13 -5.28
C ASN A 261 -9.00 -22.36 -4.08
N VAL A 262 -8.74 -21.06 -4.01
CA VAL A 262 -9.30 -20.19 -2.97
C VAL A 262 -10.59 -19.54 -3.44
N LYS A 263 -11.44 -19.14 -2.50
CA LYS A 263 -12.71 -18.44 -2.77
C LYS A 263 -12.70 -16.99 -2.31
N ASN A 264 -11.62 -16.58 -1.66
CA ASN A 264 -11.48 -15.27 -1.06
C ASN A 264 -10.31 -14.54 -1.70
N PHE A 265 -10.50 -13.26 -1.98
CA PHE A 265 -9.51 -12.39 -2.60
C PHE A 265 -9.50 -11.05 -1.90
N THR A 266 -8.32 -10.45 -1.73
CA THR A 266 -8.18 -9.09 -1.22
C THR A 266 -7.35 -8.24 -2.16
N ILE A 267 -7.62 -6.94 -2.18
CA ILE A 267 -6.74 -5.94 -2.79
C ILE A 267 -6.27 -4.96 -1.71
N ALA A 268 -5.02 -4.52 -1.80
CA ALA A 268 -4.39 -3.66 -0.81
C ALA A 268 -3.39 -2.70 -1.47
N GLY A 269 -3.00 -1.65 -0.74
CA GLY A 269 -2.04 -0.65 -1.20
C GLY A 269 -2.67 0.52 -1.96
N GLY A 270 -1.92 1.61 -2.12
CA GLY A 270 -2.42 2.89 -2.65
C GLY A 270 -3.06 2.81 -4.03
N VAL A 271 -2.55 1.95 -4.93
CA VAL A 271 -3.12 1.77 -6.29
C VAL A 271 -4.49 1.08 -6.25
N ALA A 272 -4.83 0.36 -5.17
CA ALA A 272 -6.18 -0.18 -4.96
C ALA A 272 -7.26 0.92 -4.82
N SER A 273 -6.88 2.19 -4.66
CA SER A 273 -7.81 3.33 -4.72
C SER A 273 -8.21 3.72 -6.14
N ASN A 274 -7.44 3.31 -7.18
CA ASN A 274 -7.77 3.55 -8.58
C ASN A 274 -9.10 2.87 -8.93
N SER A 275 -10.10 3.66 -9.33
CA SER A 275 -11.46 3.18 -9.52
C SER A 275 -11.58 2.16 -10.64
N TYR A 276 -10.84 2.34 -11.74
CA TYR A 276 -10.89 1.43 -12.89
C TYR A 276 -10.30 0.05 -12.55
N ILE A 277 -9.13 0.02 -11.92
CA ILE A 277 -8.48 -1.22 -11.49
C ILE A 277 -9.36 -1.94 -10.45
N ARG A 278 -9.87 -1.20 -9.47
CA ARG A 278 -10.76 -1.72 -8.42
C ARG A 278 -12.01 -2.35 -9.03
N GLU A 279 -12.66 -1.68 -9.96
CA GLU A 279 -13.88 -2.16 -10.64
C GLU A 279 -13.59 -3.39 -11.51
N SER A 280 -12.47 -3.41 -12.23
CA SER A 280 -12.04 -4.56 -13.03
C SER A 280 -11.84 -5.82 -12.18
N LEU A 281 -11.21 -5.68 -10.99
CA LEU A 281 -11.02 -6.80 -10.06
C LEU A 281 -12.33 -7.24 -9.38
N ILE A 282 -13.22 -6.30 -9.05
CA ILE A 282 -14.57 -6.61 -8.53
C ILE A 282 -15.36 -7.42 -9.56
N ASN A 283 -15.37 -6.99 -10.81
CA ASN A 283 -16.08 -7.67 -11.90
C ASN A 283 -15.52 -9.09 -12.12
N MET A 284 -14.20 -9.24 -12.16
CA MET A 284 -13.54 -10.55 -12.23
C MET A 284 -14.00 -11.48 -11.10
N CYS A 285 -14.02 -10.98 -9.86
CA CYS A 285 -14.46 -11.77 -8.71
C CYS A 285 -15.93 -12.15 -8.81
N LYS A 286 -16.80 -11.22 -9.21
CA LYS A 286 -18.24 -11.46 -9.40
C LYS A 286 -18.51 -12.52 -10.46
N GLU A 287 -17.85 -12.44 -11.60
CA GLU A 287 -17.99 -13.40 -12.71
C GLU A 287 -17.51 -14.82 -12.34
N ASN A 288 -16.58 -14.94 -11.40
CA ASN A 288 -16.00 -16.22 -10.99
C ASN A 288 -16.49 -16.71 -9.61
N ASN A 289 -17.52 -16.09 -9.01
CA ASN A 289 -18.05 -16.41 -7.68
C ASN A 289 -16.99 -16.40 -6.57
N ILE A 290 -16.12 -15.39 -6.59
CA ILE A 290 -15.04 -15.16 -5.62
C ILE A 290 -15.50 -14.05 -4.68
N LYS A 291 -15.36 -14.25 -3.37
CA LYS A 291 -15.61 -13.20 -2.39
C LYS A 291 -14.42 -12.25 -2.36
N ILE A 292 -14.69 -10.98 -2.59
CA ILE A 292 -13.66 -9.95 -2.55
C ILE A 292 -13.78 -9.10 -1.29
N PHE A 293 -12.66 -8.84 -0.63
CA PHE A 293 -12.53 -7.92 0.50
C PHE A 293 -11.69 -6.73 0.05
N ILE A 294 -12.21 -5.54 0.23
CA ILE A 294 -11.60 -4.30 -0.22
C ILE A 294 -11.67 -3.28 0.91
N PRO A 295 -10.56 -2.64 1.29
CA PRO A 295 -10.59 -1.62 2.32
C PRO A 295 -11.29 -0.36 1.81
N ASP A 296 -11.84 0.43 2.71
CA ASP A 296 -12.27 1.79 2.36
C ASP A 296 -11.10 2.57 1.78
N LYS A 297 -11.39 3.46 0.83
CA LYS A 297 -10.35 4.22 0.11
C LYS A 297 -9.36 4.94 1.05
N LYS A 298 -9.84 5.42 2.20
CA LYS A 298 -9.02 6.10 3.20
C LYS A 298 -7.96 5.20 3.87
N TYR A 299 -8.10 3.87 3.76
CA TYR A 299 -7.15 2.90 4.29
C TYR A 299 -6.28 2.25 3.20
N CYS A 300 -6.44 2.64 1.94
CA CYS A 300 -5.62 2.11 0.85
C CYS A 300 -4.21 2.74 0.83
N THR A 301 -4.10 4.04 1.09
CA THR A 301 -2.81 4.75 1.20
C THR A 301 -2.18 4.53 2.57
N ASP A 302 -0.93 4.93 2.74
CA ASP A 302 -0.17 4.76 3.98
C ASP A 302 -0.86 5.46 5.14
N ASN A 303 -1.12 4.71 6.20
CA ASN A 303 -1.80 5.19 7.41
C ASN A 303 -1.49 4.30 8.61
N ALA A 304 -1.54 4.87 9.81
CA ALA A 304 -1.26 4.11 11.03
C ALA A 304 -2.38 3.12 11.43
N THR A 305 -3.61 3.29 10.90
CA THR A 305 -4.71 2.36 11.20
C THR A 305 -4.43 0.97 10.67
N MET A 306 -3.83 0.87 9.47
CA MET A 306 -3.41 -0.41 8.89
C MET A 306 -2.34 -1.10 9.75
N ILE A 307 -1.45 -0.32 10.35
CA ILE A 307 -0.40 -0.82 11.24
C ILE A 307 -1.00 -1.32 12.55
N GLY A 308 -1.98 -0.60 13.11
CA GLY A 308 -2.73 -1.04 14.28
C GLY A 308 -3.53 -2.33 14.05
N ALA A 309 -4.13 -2.48 12.86
CA ALA A 309 -4.82 -3.71 12.47
C ALA A 309 -3.85 -4.91 12.40
N ALA A 310 -2.69 -4.73 11.79
CA ALA A 310 -1.65 -5.75 11.72
C ALA A 310 -1.06 -6.07 13.09
N ALA A 311 -0.78 -5.05 13.89
CA ALA A 311 -0.25 -5.20 15.23
C ALA A 311 -1.18 -6.00 16.16
N TYR A 312 -2.50 -5.91 15.98
CA TYR A 312 -3.45 -6.71 16.75
C TYR A 312 -3.29 -8.21 16.49
N VAL A 313 -3.00 -8.61 15.24
CA VAL A 313 -2.72 -10.01 14.91
C VAL A 313 -1.47 -10.50 15.64
N LEU A 314 -0.40 -9.70 15.65
CA LEU A 314 0.83 -10.00 16.39
C LEU A 314 0.60 -10.02 17.90
N TYR A 315 -0.18 -9.08 18.42
CA TYR A 315 -0.56 -9.02 19.84
C TYR A 315 -1.27 -10.30 20.29
N LYS A 316 -2.25 -10.79 19.51
CA LYS A 316 -2.97 -12.04 19.82
C LYS A 316 -2.06 -13.26 19.87
N LYS A 317 -0.97 -13.25 19.09
CA LYS A 317 0.03 -14.31 19.05
C LYS A 317 1.10 -14.15 20.14
N GLY A 318 1.07 -13.07 20.93
CA GLY A 318 2.10 -12.76 21.94
C GLY A 318 3.44 -12.35 21.33
N MET A 319 3.47 -11.90 20.07
CA MET A 319 4.67 -11.51 19.34
C MET A 319 5.02 -10.04 19.65
N PHE A 320 5.76 -9.85 20.73
CA PHE A 320 6.28 -8.56 21.15
C PHE A 320 7.75 -8.45 20.78
N SER A 321 8.19 -7.23 20.52
CA SER A 321 9.57 -6.93 20.16
C SER A 321 10.28 -6.25 21.32
N ASP A 322 11.59 -6.40 21.40
CA ASP A 322 12.41 -5.61 22.33
C ASP A 322 12.74 -4.23 21.76
N LEU A 323 13.26 -3.35 22.58
CA LEU A 323 13.59 -1.97 22.18
C LEU A 323 14.91 -1.86 21.38
N ASN A 324 15.64 -2.98 21.13
CA ASN A 324 16.84 -2.99 20.29
C ASN A 324 16.51 -3.10 18.79
N VAL A 325 15.25 -3.26 18.43
CA VAL A 325 14.80 -3.28 17.03
C VAL A 325 15.27 -2.00 16.30
N ASN A 326 15.85 -2.16 15.13
CA ASN A 326 16.18 -1.08 14.22
C ASN A 326 15.24 -1.06 13.01
N ALA A 327 15.08 0.09 12.39
CA ALA A 327 14.42 0.19 11.11
C ALA A 327 15.24 -0.52 10.01
N SER A 328 14.55 -1.10 9.04
CA SER A 328 15.14 -1.76 7.87
C SER A 328 14.43 -1.30 6.59
N SER A 329 15.21 -0.93 5.58
CA SER A 329 14.64 -0.51 4.29
C SER A 329 14.13 -1.67 3.42
N HIS A 330 14.53 -2.92 3.70
CA HIS A 330 14.36 -4.05 2.79
C HIS A 330 13.89 -5.36 3.42
N GLU A 331 13.50 -5.37 4.71
CA GLU A 331 13.08 -6.62 5.34
C GLU A 331 11.72 -7.07 4.80
N GLU A 332 11.70 -8.26 4.24
CA GLU A 332 10.51 -8.86 3.64
C GLU A 332 9.60 -9.48 4.70
N LEU A 333 8.31 -9.66 4.35
CA LEU A 333 7.45 -10.56 5.12
C LEU A 333 7.99 -11.98 5.01
N SER A 334 8.51 -12.53 6.11
CA SER A 334 8.95 -13.93 6.16
C SER A 334 7.87 -14.82 6.79
N LEU A 335 7.81 -16.07 6.32
CA LEU A 335 6.94 -17.10 6.91
C LEU A 335 7.39 -17.52 8.31
N GLU A 336 8.66 -17.27 8.65
CA GLU A 336 9.30 -17.71 9.91
C GLU A 336 9.06 -16.74 11.06
N GLU A 337 8.53 -15.55 10.82
CA GLU A 337 8.30 -14.53 11.85
C GLU A 337 6.87 -14.55 12.44
N LEU A 338 6.04 -15.50 12.03
CA LEU A 338 4.64 -15.61 12.48
C LEU A 338 4.37 -17.03 13.03
#